data_a25a3594b5b73acb2d4d39f92ec5d048
#
_entry.id   a25a3594b5b73acb2d4d39f92ec5d048
#
_cell.length_a   1.000
_cell.length_b   1.000
_cell.length_c   1.000
_cell.angle_alpha   90.00
_cell.angle_beta   90.00
_cell.angle_gamma   90.00
#
_symmetry.space_group_name_H-M   'P 1'
#
loop_
_entity.id
_entity.type
_entity.pdbx_description
1 polymer ?
#
loop_
_entity_poly.entity_id
_entity_poly.type
_entity_poly.pdbx_seq_one_letter_code
_entity_poly.pdbx_strand_id
1 'polypeptide(L)'
;MMEPVVPPVAVEAFDTPDDDGGSITLTWPKDARANANTTYLITIAESGSGPFRVAAEVSAAGNFMAEQPGLFGHGDELKDFHYVHIEEFAGAKGKQPIEDGKTYSFHIDVRTAGGTIRGKTIVDAESAGNLFNMAKVNNLVLTLVFSGLILGYIVIARTRTLKIRRIAGLEALDEALGRATEMGKPVLFIHGLRDMSQIPTIAAVNILGRVAKRTAEYDTALRVVAPDPVVMSVSQETVKASYIEAGRPDAFNPDHIFVPSTEQFSYAAAVEGIMVRDKPAAHIMMGYFYAESLLLAETGSTTGAIQIAGTDAFTQ
;
A
#
# COMPACT_ATOMS: atom_id res chain seq x y z
N MET A 1 38.21 -5.77 48.09
CA MET A 1 38.88 -5.15 46.94
C MET A 1 38.29 -5.82 45.70
N MET A 2 37.53 -5.16 44.87
CA MET A 2 37.01 -5.76 43.62
C MET A 2 38.19 -6.03 42.69
N GLU A 3 38.29 -7.20 42.13
CA GLU A 3 39.27 -7.51 41.08
C GLU A 3 39.03 -6.57 39.88
N PRO A 4 40.12 -6.07 39.27
CA PRO A 4 39.99 -5.19 38.11
C PRO A 4 39.35 -5.94 36.93
N VAL A 5 38.49 -5.23 36.16
CA VAL A 5 37.93 -5.74 34.89
C VAL A 5 39.11 -5.91 33.93
N VAL A 6 39.23 -7.07 33.32
CA VAL A 6 40.28 -7.41 32.37
C VAL A 6 39.69 -7.39 30.94
N PRO A 7 40.54 -7.10 29.93
CA PRO A 7 40.10 -7.17 28.52
C PRO A 7 39.60 -8.60 28.20
N PRO A 8 38.56 -8.71 27.36
CA PRO A 8 37.99 -9.99 26.98
C PRO A 8 39.02 -10.87 26.24
N VAL A 9 39.11 -12.13 26.59
CA VAL A 9 39.97 -13.12 25.94
C VAL A 9 39.25 -13.82 24.81
N ALA A 10 37.97 -14.10 24.99
CA ALA A 10 37.11 -14.70 23.98
C ALA A 10 36.42 -13.56 23.17
N VAL A 11 37.10 -13.10 22.13
CA VAL A 11 36.57 -12.15 21.15
C VAL A 11 36.41 -12.87 19.85
N GLU A 12 35.27 -12.73 19.21
CA GLU A 12 35.04 -13.20 17.84
C GLU A 12 34.74 -11.99 16.95
N ALA A 13 35.31 -11.99 15.76
CA ALA A 13 35.02 -11.02 14.73
C ALA A 13 34.60 -11.78 13.47
N PHE A 14 33.54 -11.35 12.85
CA PHE A 14 33.00 -11.96 11.62
C PHE A 14 32.33 -10.92 10.75
N ASP A 15 32.18 -11.25 9.47
CA ASP A 15 31.40 -10.47 8.53
C ASP A 15 29.98 -10.26 9.03
N THR A 16 29.49 -9.02 8.96
CA THR A 16 28.11 -8.75 9.38
C THR A 16 27.15 -9.43 8.41
N PRO A 17 26.29 -10.34 8.89
CA PRO A 17 25.37 -11.03 8.01
C PRO A 17 24.41 -10.08 7.30
N ASP A 18 24.15 -10.37 6.03
CA ASP A 18 23.09 -9.71 5.23
C ASP A 18 23.33 -8.21 4.92
N ASP A 19 24.60 -7.79 4.87
CA ASP A 19 25.00 -6.46 4.46
C ASP A 19 25.64 -6.43 3.07
N ASP A 20 26.11 -5.25 2.62
CA ASP A 20 26.78 -5.04 1.35
C ASP A 20 28.31 -5.12 1.44
N GLY A 21 28.84 -5.70 2.54
CA GLY A 21 30.28 -5.77 2.82
C GLY A 21 30.83 -4.50 3.45
N GLY A 22 29.97 -3.65 3.99
CA GLY A 22 30.33 -2.38 4.62
C GLY A 22 30.51 -2.44 6.13
N SER A 23 30.39 -3.62 6.76
CA SER A 23 30.55 -3.72 8.19
C SER A 23 31.09 -5.05 8.69
N ILE A 24 31.70 -5.04 9.89
CA ILE A 24 32.19 -6.22 10.61
C ILE A 24 31.59 -6.23 12.00
N THR A 25 31.10 -7.38 12.43
CA THR A 25 30.53 -7.58 13.76
C THR A 25 31.57 -8.17 14.70
N LEU A 26 31.71 -7.57 15.90
CA LEU A 26 32.49 -8.13 16.99
C LEU A 26 31.54 -8.57 18.11
N THR A 27 31.86 -9.72 18.70
CA THR A 27 31.14 -10.24 19.87
C THR A 27 32.12 -10.71 20.93
N TRP A 28 31.79 -10.49 22.20
CA TRP A 28 32.52 -10.97 23.35
C TRP A 28 31.59 -11.10 24.58
N PRO A 29 31.90 -12.03 25.51
CA PRO A 29 31.06 -12.26 26.71
C PRO A 29 31.06 -11.02 27.62
N LYS A 30 29.93 -10.76 28.26
CA LYS A 30 29.80 -9.72 29.28
C LYS A 30 30.59 -10.11 30.53
N ASP A 31 31.40 -9.20 31.06
CA ASP A 31 32.08 -9.39 32.35
C ASP A 31 31.17 -8.90 33.48
N ALA A 32 30.78 -9.80 34.39
CA ALA A 32 29.95 -9.50 35.56
C ALA A 32 30.55 -8.41 36.50
N ARG A 33 31.85 -8.16 36.39
CA ARG A 33 32.57 -7.12 37.16
C ARG A 33 32.48 -5.73 36.49
N ALA A 34 32.12 -5.67 35.24
CA ALA A 34 32.02 -4.41 34.47
C ALA A 34 30.81 -3.58 34.96
N ASN A 35 30.98 -2.28 35.04
CA ASN A 35 29.97 -1.35 35.51
C ASN A 35 29.85 -0.14 34.54
N ALA A 36 28.98 0.80 34.87
CA ALA A 36 28.74 1.96 34.04
C ALA A 36 29.98 2.85 33.76
N ASN A 37 31.04 2.73 34.58
CA ASN A 37 32.30 3.45 34.40
C ASN A 37 33.34 2.64 33.60
N THR A 38 32.97 1.47 33.12
CA THR A 38 33.82 0.62 32.28
C THR A 38 33.46 0.83 30.82
N THR A 39 34.46 1.15 30.01
CA THR A 39 34.29 1.34 28.55
C THR A 39 35.23 0.43 27.80
N TYR A 40 34.68 -0.30 26.84
CA TYR A 40 35.46 -1.06 25.86
C TYR A 40 35.86 -0.15 24.72
N LEU A 41 37.16 -0.11 24.42
CA LEU A 41 37.73 0.64 23.32
C LEU A 41 38.12 -0.36 22.24
N ILE A 42 37.36 -0.35 21.16
CA ILE A 42 37.59 -1.24 20.01
C ILE A 42 38.55 -0.52 19.05
N THR A 43 39.65 -1.18 18.75
CA THR A 43 40.65 -0.66 17.82
C THR A 43 40.79 -1.58 16.62
N ILE A 44 41.04 -0.99 15.47
CA ILE A 44 41.10 -1.66 14.16
C ILE A 44 42.42 -1.32 13.44
N ALA A 45 42.93 -2.29 12.73
CA ALA A 45 44.01 -2.08 11.77
C ALA A 45 43.70 -2.82 10.46
N GLU A 46 44.04 -2.25 9.33
CA GLU A 46 43.92 -2.90 8.03
C GLU A 46 45.05 -3.91 7.86
N SER A 47 44.71 -5.16 7.51
CA SER A 47 45.68 -6.26 7.20
C SER A 47 46.77 -6.54 8.24
N GLY A 48 46.46 -6.42 9.57
CA GLY A 48 47.36 -6.87 10.64
C GLY A 48 48.70 -6.11 10.82
N SER A 49 49.05 -5.16 9.98
CA SER A 49 50.37 -4.53 9.94
C SER A 49 50.34 -3.00 10.07
N GLY A 50 49.17 -2.39 10.24
CA GLY A 50 49.04 -0.95 10.39
C GLY A 50 48.98 -0.47 11.84
N PRO A 51 49.06 0.83 12.10
CA PRO A 51 48.79 1.35 13.44
C PRO A 51 47.32 1.12 13.76
N PHE A 52 47.04 0.47 14.90
CA PHE A 52 45.69 0.31 15.40
C PHE A 52 45.06 1.69 15.69
N ARG A 53 43.85 1.91 15.19
CA ARG A 53 43.08 3.12 15.32
C ARG A 53 41.76 2.84 16.01
N VAL A 54 41.18 3.82 16.68
CA VAL A 54 39.90 3.66 17.35
C VAL A 54 38.80 3.52 16.32
N ALA A 55 38.05 2.44 16.42
CA ALA A 55 36.84 2.20 15.63
C ALA A 55 35.58 2.60 16.43
N ALA A 56 35.48 2.13 17.69
CA ALA A 56 34.32 2.44 18.53
C ALA A 56 34.68 2.48 20.02
N GLU A 57 33.92 3.25 20.78
CA GLU A 57 33.89 3.24 22.24
C GLU A 57 32.53 2.77 22.74
N VAL A 58 32.53 1.72 23.54
CA VAL A 58 31.30 1.02 23.95
C VAL A 58 31.24 0.93 25.47
N SER A 59 30.18 1.45 26.09
CA SER A 59 29.98 1.30 27.54
C SER A 59 29.64 -0.13 27.91
N ALA A 60 30.26 -0.68 28.95
CA ALA A 60 29.96 -2.02 29.43
C ALA A 60 28.52 -2.17 29.98
N ALA A 61 27.87 -1.06 30.38
CA ALA A 61 26.48 -1.06 30.83
C ALA A 61 25.47 -0.99 29.65
N GLY A 62 25.93 -0.79 28.42
CA GLY A 62 25.08 -0.75 27.24
C GLY A 62 24.56 -2.16 26.87
N ASN A 63 23.29 -2.26 26.58
CA ASN A 63 22.73 -3.43 25.94
C ASN A 63 22.83 -3.27 24.41
N PHE A 64 23.95 -3.73 23.87
CA PHE A 64 24.11 -3.81 22.42
C PHE A 64 23.51 -5.14 21.98
N MET A 65 22.27 -5.06 21.47
CA MET A 65 21.64 -6.17 20.78
C MET A 65 21.81 -5.89 19.30
N ALA A 66 22.46 -6.79 18.59
CA ALA A 66 22.30 -6.84 17.15
C ALA A 66 20.82 -7.11 16.83
N GLU A 67 20.27 -6.47 15.80
CA GLU A 67 19.04 -6.95 15.20
C GLU A 67 19.26 -8.43 14.87
N GLN A 68 18.32 -9.26 15.27
CA GLN A 68 18.47 -10.72 15.14
C GLN A 68 18.66 -11.08 13.66
N PRO A 69 19.79 -11.63 13.26
CA PRO A 69 19.92 -12.15 11.93
C PRO A 69 19.14 -13.45 11.80
N GLY A 70 18.17 -13.51 10.89
CA GLY A 70 17.59 -14.73 10.40
C GLY A 70 16.25 -15.16 10.97
N LEU A 71 15.64 -16.08 10.25
CA LEU A 71 14.30 -16.65 10.46
C LEU A 71 14.14 -17.37 11.82
N PHE A 72 15.24 -17.79 12.44
CA PHE A 72 15.31 -18.60 13.67
C PHE A 72 16.31 -18.01 14.68
N GLY A 73 16.33 -16.68 14.80
CA GLY A 73 17.25 -16.01 15.71
C GLY A 73 17.19 -16.55 17.14
N HIS A 74 18.34 -16.91 17.71
CA HIS A 74 18.50 -17.38 19.08
C HIS A 74 18.61 -16.15 20.01
N GLY A 75 17.50 -15.44 20.23
CA GLY A 75 17.47 -14.18 20.98
C GLY A 75 17.87 -14.28 22.47
N ASP A 76 17.85 -15.47 23.07
CA ASP A 76 18.22 -15.67 24.46
C ASP A 76 19.72 -15.92 24.67
N GLU A 77 20.42 -16.47 23.70
CA GLU A 77 21.87 -16.75 23.79
C GLU A 77 22.71 -15.46 23.71
N LEU A 78 22.18 -14.37 23.15
CA LEU A 78 22.89 -13.11 22.99
C LEU A 78 22.85 -12.20 24.23
N LYS A 79 22.06 -12.49 25.24
CA LYS A 79 21.91 -11.65 26.44
C LYS A 79 23.22 -11.53 27.23
N ASP A 80 24.05 -12.53 27.16
CA ASP A 80 25.32 -12.62 27.93
C ASP A 80 26.53 -12.12 27.12
N PHE A 81 26.32 -11.60 25.92
CA PHE A 81 27.35 -11.10 25.03
C PHE A 81 27.16 -9.62 24.71
N HIS A 82 28.26 -8.94 24.42
CA HIS A 82 28.26 -7.66 23.71
C HIS A 82 28.32 -7.93 22.22
N TYR A 83 27.54 -7.14 21.46
CA TYR A 83 27.47 -7.19 20.01
C TYR A 83 27.70 -5.79 19.46
N VAL A 84 28.67 -5.60 18.60
CA VAL A 84 29.02 -4.26 18.07
C VAL A 84 29.31 -4.38 16.59
N HIS A 85 28.60 -3.57 15.79
CA HIS A 85 28.85 -3.41 14.37
C HIS A 85 29.82 -2.25 14.14
N ILE A 86 30.84 -2.50 13.35
CA ILE A 86 31.83 -1.50 12.94
C ILE A 86 31.64 -1.24 11.44
N GLU A 87 31.17 -0.06 11.11
CA GLU A 87 30.98 0.41 9.73
C GLU A 87 32.10 1.38 9.29
N GLU A 88 32.68 2.07 10.26
CA GLU A 88 33.68 3.09 10.03
C GLU A 88 34.71 3.16 11.17
N PHE A 89 35.91 3.65 10.89
CA PHE A 89 36.97 3.83 11.86
C PHE A 89 37.74 5.15 11.67
N ALA A 90 38.48 5.57 12.69
CA ALA A 90 39.25 6.80 12.62
C ALA A 90 40.40 6.68 11.60
N GLY A 91 40.32 7.39 10.49
CA GLY A 91 41.34 7.46 9.47
C GLY A 91 42.30 8.67 9.62
N ALA A 92 43.32 8.76 8.77
CA ALA A 92 44.26 9.87 8.80
C ALA A 92 43.64 11.23 8.41
N LYS A 93 42.55 11.22 7.63
CA LYS A 93 41.86 12.43 7.12
C LYS A 93 40.38 12.51 7.53
N GLY A 94 39.98 11.77 8.57
CA GLY A 94 38.59 11.65 9.02
C GLY A 94 38.19 10.20 9.17
N LYS A 95 36.87 9.94 9.25
CA LYS A 95 36.36 8.57 9.32
C LYS A 95 36.53 7.87 7.98
N GLN A 96 36.91 6.60 8.03
CA GLN A 96 37.07 5.71 6.87
C GLN A 96 36.06 4.57 6.99
N PRO A 97 35.30 4.25 5.94
CA PRO A 97 34.40 3.11 5.93
C PRO A 97 35.15 1.79 5.88
N ILE A 98 34.51 0.73 6.34
CA ILE A 98 34.92 -0.65 6.05
C ILE A 98 34.70 -0.88 4.55
N GLU A 99 35.67 -1.49 3.88
CA GLU A 99 35.60 -1.78 2.45
C GLU A 99 35.41 -3.29 2.22
N ASP A 100 34.54 -3.62 1.29
CA ASP A 100 34.25 -5.01 0.89
C ASP A 100 35.52 -5.74 0.39
N GLY A 101 35.65 -7.01 0.79
CA GLY A 101 36.79 -7.87 0.41
C GLY A 101 38.09 -7.54 1.14
N LYS A 102 38.09 -6.71 2.17
CA LYS A 102 39.30 -6.41 2.96
C LYS A 102 39.27 -7.11 4.30
N THR A 103 40.48 -7.56 4.72
CA THR A 103 40.70 -8.16 6.04
C THR A 103 41.12 -7.07 7.03
N TYR A 104 40.49 -7.04 8.17
CA TYR A 104 40.76 -6.14 9.29
C TYR A 104 41.11 -6.91 10.55
N SER A 105 42.06 -6.37 11.30
CA SER A 105 42.46 -6.91 12.61
C SER A 105 41.91 -6.02 13.72
N PHE A 106 41.33 -6.62 14.73
CA PHE A 106 40.71 -5.94 15.87
C PHE A 106 41.35 -6.35 17.18
N HIS A 107 41.44 -5.41 18.14
CA HIS A 107 41.63 -5.75 19.55
C HIS A 107 40.80 -4.83 20.45
N ILE A 108 40.47 -5.31 21.63
CA ILE A 108 39.59 -4.61 22.58
C ILE A 108 40.39 -4.24 23.82
N ASP A 109 40.51 -2.95 24.09
CA ASP A 109 41.06 -2.39 25.32
C ASP A 109 39.94 -2.11 26.31
N VAL A 110 40.22 -2.14 27.61
CA VAL A 110 39.26 -1.79 28.64
C VAL A 110 39.73 -0.53 29.35
N ARG A 111 38.89 0.50 29.32
CA ARG A 111 39.10 1.75 30.06
C ARG A 111 38.24 1.75 31.34
N THR A 112 38.89 1.96 32.47
CA THR A 112 38.24 2.08 33.80
C THR A 112 38.69 3.39 34.47
N ALA A 113 38.11 3.73 35.62
CA ALA A 113 38.56 4.87 36.40
C ALA A 113 40.04 4.82 36.80
N GLY A 114 40.65 3.63 36.85
CA GLY A 114 42.06 3.39 37.16
C GLY A 114 43.02 3.46 35.95
N GLY A 115 42.49 3.67 34.74
CA GLY A 115 43.31 3.73 33.53
C GLY A 115 42.84 2.75 32.44
N THR A 116 43.61 2.65 31.36
CA THR A 116 43.33 1.78 30.23
C THR A 116 44.21 0.53 30.31
N ILE A 117 43.56 -0.65 30.26
CA ILE A 117 44.23 -1.96 30.21
C ILE A 117 44.17 -2.44 28.78
N ARG A 118 45.31 -2.71 28.19
CA ARG A 118 45.39 -3.13 26.80
C ARG A 118 45.02 -4.62 26.60
N GLY A 119 44.17 -4.90 25.61
CA GLY A 119 43.84 -6.25 25.19
C GLY A 119 45.03 -6.94 24.54
N LYS A 120 45.15 -8.24 24.74
CA LYS A 120 46.20 -9.08 24.14
C LYS A 120 45.68 -9.90 22.93
N THR A 121 44.37 -10.09 22.87
CA THR A 121 43.75 -10.90 21.82
C THR A 121 43.56 -10.03 20.57
N ILE A 122 44.08 -10.49 19.45
CA ILE A 122 43.85 -9.91 18.13
C ILE A 122 43.00 -10.93 17.38
N VAL A 123 41.93 -10.45 16.74
CA VAL A 123 41.05 -11.25 15.92
C VAL A 123 40.96 -10.62 14.53
N ASP A 124 40.99 -11.43 13.51
CA ASP A 124 40.91 -11.00 12.12
C ASP A 124 39.52 -11.34 11.56
N ALA A 125 38.97 -10.46 10.73
CA ALA A 125 37.75 -10.71 9.99
C ALA A 125 37.86 -10.06 8.62
N GLU A 126 37.34 -10.72 7.63
CA GLU A 126 37.19 -10.23 6.27
C GLU A 126 35.75 -9.77 6.07
N SER A 127 35.60 -8.56 5.56
CA SER A 127 34.29 -8.04 5.17
C SER A 127 33.91 -8.59 3.81
N ALA A 128 32.68 -9.08 3.63
CA ALA A 128 32.21 -9.68 2.39
C ALA A 128 30.75 -9.31 2.09
N GLY A 129 30.53 -8.71 0.92
CA GLY A 129 29.18 -8.36 0.49
C GLY A 129 28.31 -9.58 0.18
N ASN A 130 27.14 -9.63 0.76
CA ASN A 130 26.18 -10.71 0.56
C ASN A 130 25.18 -10.36 -0.56
N LEU A 131 25.14 -11.18 -1.63
CA LEU A 131 24.22 -11.01 -2.77
C LEU A 131 22.73 -11.10 -2.38
N PHE A 132 22.43 -11.74 -1.28
CA PHE A 132 21.05 -11.96 -0.83
C PHE A 132 20.94 -12.00 0.69
N ASN A 133 20.04 -11.17 1.22
CA ASN A 133 19.75 -11.16 2.65
C ASN A 133 18.94 -12.40 3.04
N MET A 134 19.60 -13.35 3.70
CA MET A 134 19.00 -14.64 4.12
C MET A 134 17.88 -14.45 5.15
N ALA A 135 17.89 -13.37 5.94
CA ALA A 135 16.79 -13.04 6.85
C ALA A 135 15.48 -12.74 6.10
N LYS A 136 15.56 -12.38 4.83
CA LYS A 136 14.41 -12.05 3.96
C LYS A 136 13.95 -13.20 3.06
N VAL A 137 14.51 -14.41 3.21
CA VAL A 137 14.08 -15.62 2.45
C VAL A 137 12.59 -15.87 2.57
N ASN A 138 12.02 -15.67 3.75
CA ASN A 138 10.58 -15.83 3.97
C ASN A 138 9.76 -14.89 3.07
N ASN A 139 10.17 -13.63 2.97
CA ASN A 139 9.51 -12.64 2.10
C ASN A 139 9.64 -13.02 0.63
N LEU A 140 10.80 -13.53 0.20
CA LEU A 140 10.99 -14.01 -1.17
C LEU A 140 10.05 -15.17 -1.49
N VAL A 141 9.98 -16.18 -0.62
CA VAL A 141 9.09 -17.35 -0.79
C VAL A 141 7.63 -16.92 -0.85
N LEU A 142 7.19 -16.06 0.06
CA LEU A 142 5.82 -15.53 0.04
C LEU A 142 5.53 -14.76 -1.24
N THR A 143 6.45 -13.90 -1.67
CA THR A 143 6.28 -13.14 -2.93
C THR A 143 6.15 -14.07 -4.13
N LEU A 144 6.96 -15.12 -4.23
CA LEU A 144 6.90 -16.09 -5.32
C LEU A 144 5.57 -16.88 -5.29
N VAL A 145 5.14 -17.32 -4.11
CA VAL A 145 3.87 -18.06 -3.94
C VAL A 145 2.69 -17.18 -4.33
N PHE A 146 2.58 -15.96 -3.79
CA PHE A 146 1.47 -15.05 -4.14
C PHE A 146 1.49 -14.64 -5.61
N SER A 147 2.66 -14.34 -6.17
CA SER A 147 2.78 -14.03 -7.60
C SER A 147 2.35 -15.22 -8.46
N GLY A 148 2.77 -16.42 -8.10
CA GLY A 148 2.37 -17.65 -8.79
C GLY A 148 0.85 -17.92 -8.72
N LEU A 149 0.24 -17.69 -7.56
CA LEU A 149 -1.21 -17.80 -7.39
C LEU A 149 -1.96 -16.77 -8.26
N ILE A 150 -1.54 -15.50 -8.22
CA ILE A 150 -2.18 -14.43 -9.01
C ILE A 150 -2.09 -14.74 -10.49
N LEU A 151 -0.88 -15.06 -10.98
CA LEU A 151 -0.68 -15.41 -12.39
C LEU A 151 -1.46 -16.66 -12.78
N GLY A 152 -1.50 -17.68 -11.92
CA GLY A 152 -2.28 -18.88 -12.13
C GLY A 152 -3.78 -18.58 -12.26
N TYR A 153 -4.35 -17.77 -11.37
CA TYR A 153 -5.75 -17.36 -11.46
C TYR A 153 -6.05 -16.51 -12.69
N ILE A 154 -5.12 -15.64 -13.12
CA ILE A 154 -5.27 -14.87 -14.37
C ILE A 154 -5.35 -15.81 -15.58
N VAL A 155 -4.48 -16.83 -15.64
CA VAL A 155 -4.50 -17.82 -16.72
C VAL A 155 -5.80 -18.62 -16.69
N ILE A 156 -6.24 -19.08 -15.52
CA ILE A 156 -7.51 -19.80 -15.35
C ILE A 156 -8.69 -18.92 -15.78
N ALA A 157 -8.71 -17.64 -15.39
CA ALA A 157 -9.78 -16.71 -15.75
C ALA A 157 -9.85 -16.45 -17.27
N ARG A 158 -8.70 -16.49 -17.97
CA ARG A 158 -8.65 -16.34 -19.43
C ARG A 158 -9.09 -17.60 -20.19
N THR A 159 -8.88 -18.77 -19.61
CA THR A 159 -9.11 -20.05 -20.28
C THR A 159 -10.47 -20.68 -19.93
N ARG A 160 -11.09 -20.27 -18.83
CA ARG A 160 -12.38 -20.81 -18.38
C ARG A 160 -13.46 -19.75 -18.34
N THR A 161 -14.65 -20.10 -18.76
CA THR A 161 -15.86 -19.28 -18.56
C THR A 161 -16.25 -19.34 -17.08
N LEU A 162 -15.99 -18.26 -16.37
CA LEU A 162 -16.35 -18.14 -14.97
C LEU A 162 -17.86 -17.89 -14.83
N LYS A 163 -18.55 -18.70 -14.02
CA LYS A 163 -19.95 -18.44 -13.64
C LYS A 163 -19.98 -17.27 -12.65
N ILE A 164 -20.24 -16.08 -13.16
CA ILE A 164 -20.50 -14.91 -12.33
C ILE A 164 -22.01 -14.83 -12.11
N ARG A 165 -22.45 -14.79 -10.84
CA ARG A 165 -23.87 -14.62 -10.50
C ARG A 165 -24.33 -13.25 -10.98
N ARG A 166 -25.35 -13.22 -11.84
CA ARG A 166 -25.95 -11.96 -12.24
C ARG A 166 -26.70 -11.32 -11.06
N ILE A 167 -26.59 -10.02 -10.95
CA ILE A 167 -27.34 -9.25 -9.95
C ILE A 167 -28.73 -9.00 -10.52
N ALA A 168 -29.79 -9.39 -9.79
CA ALA A 168 -31.16 -9.25 -10.24
C ALA A 168 -31.54 -7.80 -10.63
N GLY A 169 -31.01 -6.81 -9.92
CA GLY A 169 -31.20 -5.39 -10.26
C GLY A 169 -30.63 -4.99 -11.63
N LEU A 170 -29.53 -5.64 -12.10
CA LEU A 170 -29.00 -5.39 -13.45
C LEU A 170 -29.80 -6.11 -14.54
N GLU A 171 -30.48 -7.20 -14.22
CA GLU A 171 -31.43 -7.84 -15.14
C GLU A 171 -32.70 -6.98 -15.29
N ALA A 172 -33.18 -6.40 -14.18
CA ALA A 172 -34.30 -5.48 -14.19
C ALA A 172 -34.05 -4.20 -15.02
N LEU A 173 -32.78 -3.79 -15.20
CA LEU A 173 -32.45 -2.67 -16.09
C LEU A 173 -32.88 -2.92 -17.54
N ASP A 174 -32.58 -4.08 -18.08
CA ASP A 174 -32.92 -4.42 -19.47
C ASP A 174 -34.47 -4.43 -19.66
N GLU A 175 -35.22 -4.91 -18.67
CA GLU A 175 -36.71 -4.86 -18.70
C GLU A 175 -37.23 -3.43 -18.61
N ALA A 176 -36.69 -2.61 -17.69
CA ALA A 176 -37.09 -1.22 -17.51
C ALA A 176 -36.83 -0.37 -18.77
N LEU A 177 -35.71 -0.59 -19.43
CA LEU A 177 -35.36 0.08 -20.70
C LEU A 177 -36.30 -0.34 -21.84
N GLY A 178 -36.61 -1.64 -21.95
CA GLY A 178 -37.58 -2.14 -22.91
C GLY A 178 -38.96 -1.49 -22.74
N ARG A 179 -39.46 -1.42 -21.49
CA ARG A 179 -40.73 -0.75 -21.20
C ARG A 179 -40.70 0.76 -21.46
N ALA A 180 -39.58 1.43 -21.21
CA ALA A 180 -39.44 2.84 -21.53
C ALA A 180 -39.55 3.07 -23.04
N THR A 181 -38.96 2.20 -23.85
CA THR A 181 -39.04 2.22 -25.30
C THR A 181 -40.50 2.00 -25.77
N GLU A 182 -41.19 1.00 -25.26
CA GLU A 182 -42.59 0.71 -25.59
C GLU A 182 -43.53 1.88 -25.27
N MET A 183 -43.23 2.59 -24.16
CA MET A 183 -44.02 3.77 -23.73
C MET A 183 -43.63 5.06 -24.48
N GLY A 184 -42.56 5.07 -25.25
CA GLY A 184 -42.04 6.28 -25.91
C GLY A 184 -41.61 7.38 -24.92
N LYS A 185 -41.19 7.01 -23.71
CA LYS A 185 -40.83 7.94 -22.63
C LYS A 185 -39.34 7.89 -22.34
N PRO A 186 -38.74 9.00 -21.87
CA PRO A 186 -37.33 9.03 -21.55
C PRO A 186 -36.99 8.17 -20.32
N VAL A 187 -35.71 7.80 -20.23
CA VAL A 187 -35.08 7.22 -19.05
C VAL A 187 -34.31 8.32 -18.31
N LEU A 188 -34.46 8.39 -17.01
CA LEU A 188 -33.73 9.35 -16.16
C LEU A 188 -32.69 8.59 -15.34
N PHE A 189 -31.41 8.89 -15.60
CA PHE A 189 -30.29 8.38 -14.82
C PHE A 189 -29.86 9.46 -13.82
N ILE A 190 -29.75 9.08 -12.55
CA ILE A 190 -29.45 9.97 -11.44
C ILE A 190 -28.20 9.47 -10.74
N HIS A 191 -27.14 10.27 -10.78
CA HIS A 191 -25.94 10.00 -10.03
C HIS A 191 -26.12 10.35 -8.55
N GLY A 192 -25.52 9.55 -7.68
CA GLY A 192 -25.38 9.90 -6.26
C GLY A 192 -24.46 11.12 -6.05
N LEU A 193 -24.46 11.67 -4.83
CA LEU A 193 -23.82 12.96 -4.53
C LEU A 193 -22.30 12.91 -4.30
N ARG A 194 -21.66 11.76 -4.47
CA ARG A 194 -20.20 11.62 -4.30
C ARG A 194 -19.46 11.95 -5.59
N ASP A 195 -18.24 12.47 -5.43
CA ASP A 195 -17.33 12.80 -6.52
C ASP A 195 -16.71 11.55 -7.20
N MET A 196 -15.95 11.77 -8.28
CA MET A 196 -15.31 10.69 -9.06
C MET A 196 -14.21 9.93 -8.34
N SER A 197 -13.76 10.34 -7.15
CA SER A 197 -12.77 9.60 -6.36
C SER A 197 -13.38 8.40 -5.64
N GLN A 198 -14.70 8.34 -5.57
CA GLN A 198 -15.45 7.34 -4.82
C GLN A 198 -15.85 6.15 -5.70
N ILE A 199 -15.66 4.94 -5.16
CA ILE A 199 -15.98 3.68 -5.86
C ILE A 199 -17.43 3.62 -6.36
N PRO A 200 -18.47 4.00 -5.58
CA PRO A 200 -19.85 3.96 -6.05
C PRO A 200 -20.12 4.90 -7.23
N THR A 201 -19.44 6.04 -7.31
CA THR A 201 -19.58 6.96 -8.44
C THR A 201 -18.93 6.38 -9.71
N ILE A 202 -17.74 5.75 -9.58
CA ILE A 202 -17.09 5.03 -10.69
C ILE A 202 -17.98 3.89 -11.19
N ALA A 203 -18.57 3.12 -10.27
CA ALA A 203 -19.49 2.05 -10.62
C ALA A 203 -20.75 2.59 -11.34
N ALA A 204 -21.31 3.71 -10.87
CA ALA A 204 -22.45 4.36 -11.49
C ALA A 204 -22.15 4.79 -12.93
N VAL A 205 -20.99 5.38 -13.21
CA VAL A 205 -20.55 5.75 -14.57
C VAL A 205 -20.41 4.52 -15.49
N ASN A 206 -19.88 3.41 -14.98
CA ASN A 206 -19.79 2.16 -15.75
C ASN A 206 -21.19 1.59 -16.08
N ILE A 207 -22.13 1.65 -15.13
CA ILE A 207 -23.52 1.24 -15.37
C ILE A 207 -24.19 2.19 -16.35
N LEU A 208 -23.93 3.51 -16.24
CA LEU A 208 -24.41 4.52 -17.19
C LEU A 208 -24.00 4.18 -18.63
N GLY A 209 -22.75 3.79 -18.86
CA GLY A 209 -22.27 3.37 -20.19
C GLY A 209 -23.11 2.23 -20.77
N ARG A 210 -23.45 1.24 -19.96
CA ARG A 210 -24.32 0.13 -20.38
C ARG A 210 -25.75 0.59 -20.67
N VAL A 211 -26.30 1.43 -19.82
CA VAL A 211 -27.64 2.02 -20.01
C VAL A 211 -27.67 2.86 -21.28
N ALA A 212 -26.67 3.72 -21.49
CA ALA A 212 -26.53 4.57 -22.66
C ALA A 212 -26.47 3.77 -23.97
N LYS A 213 -25.70 2.69 -23.98
CA LYS A 213 -25.65 1.80 -25.15
C LYS A 213 -27.01 1.21 -25.47
N ARG A 214 -27.73 0.70 -24.47
CA ARG A 214 -29.08 0.13 -24.67
C ARG A 214 -30.12 1.17 -25.08
N THR A 215 -30.08 2.36 -24.46
CA THR A 215 -31.02 3.42 -24.87
C THR A 215 -30.76 3.90 -26.30
N ALA A 216 -29.49 3.93 -26.75
CA ALA A 216 -29.13 4.22 -28.13
C ALA A 216 -29.61 3.13 -29.10
N GLU A 217 -29.45 1.84 -28.75
CA GLU A 217 -29.95 0.71 -29.57
C GLU A 217 -31.47 0.72 -29.72
N TYR A 218 -32.20 1.15 -28.68
CA TYR A 218 -33.66 1.20 -28.65
C TYR A 218 -34.28 2.52 -29.08
N ASP A 219 -33.47 3.48 -29.48
CA ASP A 219 -33.89 4.85 -29.83
C ASP A 219 -34.70 5.55 -28.73
N THR A 220 -34.31 5.31 -27.49
CA THR A 220 -34.97 5.84 -26.29
C THR A 220 -34.18 7.03 -25.74
N ALA A 221 -34.86 8.13 -25.43
CA ALA A 221 -34.19 9.32 -24.88
C ALA A 221 -33.64 9.04 -23.49
N LEU A 222 -32.36 9.34 -23.28
CA LEU A 222 -31.67 9.24 -22.00
C LEU A 222 -31.38 10.66 -21.47
N ARG A 223 -31.77 10.91 -20.22
CA ARG A 223 -31.37 12.09 -19.46
C ARG A 223 -30.51 11.68 -18.28
N VAL A 224 -29.44 12.41 -18.05
CA VAL A 224 -28.48 12.13 -16.97
C VAL A 224 -28.33 13.37 -16.10
N VAL A 225 -28.51 13.19 -14.81
CA VAL A 225 -28.31 14.25 -13.81
C VAL A 225 -27.08 13.92 -12.98
N ALA A 226 -26.13 14.83 -12.97
CA ALA A 226 -24.85 14.69 -12.26
C ALA A 226 -24.78 15.67 -11.06
N PRO A 227 -24.06 15.29 -9.97
CA PRO A 227 -23.92 16.13 -8.79
C PRO A 227 -22.93 17.29 -8.97
N ASP A 228 -21.96 17.12 -9.86
CA ASP A 228 -20.89 18.08 -10.07
C ASP A 228 -20.39 18.08 -11.54
N PRO A 229 -19.65 19.13 -11.97
CA PRO A 229 -19.16 19.23 -13.34
C PRO A 229 -18.16 18.15 -13.77
N VAL A 230 -17.43 17.53 -12.84
CA VAL A 230 -16.46 16.47 -13.16
C VAL A 230 -17.20 15.20 -13.51
N VAL A 231 -18.15 14.78 -12.67
CA VAL A 231 -19.02 13.63 -12.94
C VAL A 231 -19.82 13.85 -14.23
N MET A 232 -20.31 15.07 -14.45
CA MET A 232 -21.00 15.43 -15.71
C MET A 232 -20.10 15.21 -16.92
N SER A 233 -18.88 15.75 -16.90
CA SER A 233 -17.95 15.65 -18.05
C SER A 233 -17.58 14.19 -18.36
N VAL A 234 -17.30 13.38 -17.32
CA VAL A 234 -17.01 11.95 -17.48
C VAL A 234 -18.25 11.22 -18.01
N SER A 235 -19.44 11.57 -17.52
CA SER A 235 -20.71 10.99 -18.00
C SER A 235 -20.97 11.34 -19.45
N GLN A 236 -20.70 12.56 -19.89
CA GLN A 236 -20.85 12.99 -21.30
C GLN A 236 -19.95 12.16 -22.21
N GLU A 237 -18.67 11.99 -21.86
CA GLU A 237 -17.76 11.18 -22.68
C GLU A 237 -18.15 9.69 -22.66
N THR A 238 -18.59 9.17 -21.54
CA THR A 238 -19.04 7.76 -21.41
C THR A 238 -20.28 7.51 -22.27
N VAL A 239 -21.28 8.40 -22.20
CA VAL A 239 -22.50 8.29 -23.00
C VAL A 239 -22.18 8.43 -24.48
N LYS A 240 -21.37 9.42 -24.88
CA LYS A 240 -20.93 9.62 -26.25
C LYS A 240 -20.22 8.38 -26.83
N ALA A 241 -19.27 7.81 -26.07
CA ALA A 241 -18.58 6.59 -26.48
C ALA A 241 -19.55 5.41 -26.66
N SER A 242 -20.51 5.27 -25.75
CA SER A 242 -21.53 4.23 -25.80
C SER A 242 -22.48 4.38 -27.00
N TYR A 243 -22.85 5.61 -27.38
CA TYR A 243 -23.67 5.89 -28.57
C TYR A 243 -22.89 5.62 -29.85
N ILE A 244 -21.61 5.92 -29.91
CA ILE A 244 -20.73 5.54 -31.04
C ILE A 244 -20.64 4.02 -31.16
N GLU A 245 -20.44 3.31 -30.04
CA GLU A 245 -20.38 1.84 -30.01
C GLU A 245 -21.71 1.20 -30.47
N ALA A 246 -22.84 1.82 -30.13
CA ALA A 246 -24.17 1.39 -30.57
C ALA A 246 -24.48 1.75 -32.05
N GLY A 247 -23.56 2.44 -32.73
CA GLY A 247 -23.76 2.87 -34.13
C GLY A 247 -24.72 4.08 -34.28
N ARG A 248 -24.99 4.82 -33.21
CA ARG A 248 -25.94 5.95 -33.17
C ARG A 248 -25.29 7.26 -32.64
N PRO A 249 -24.16 7.69 -33.20
CA PRO A 249 -23.52 8.92 -32.77
C PRO A 249 -24.40 10.17 -33.01
N ASP A 250 -25.30 10.10 -33.96
CA ASP A 250 -26.26 11.15 -34.31
C ASP A 250 -27.29 11.41 -33.20
N ALA A 251 -27.63 10.43 -32.43
CA ALA A 251 -28.61 10.52 -31.34
C ALA A 251 -28.01 11.11 -30.03
N PHE A 252 -26.68 11.26 -29.94
CA PHE A 252 -26.04 11.85 -28.77
C PHE A 252 -26.32 13.37 -28.67
N ASN A 253 -26.89 13.78 -27.56
CA ASN A 253 -27.10 15.18 -27.24
C ASN A 253 -26.45 15.51 -25.86
N PRO A 254 -25.38 16.32 -25.81
CA PRO A 254 -24.70 16.69 -24.57
C PRO A 254 -25.60 17.47 -23.59
N ASP A 255 -26.61 18.18 -24.05
CA ASP A 255 -27.53 18.96 -23.21
C ASP A 255 -28.45 18.06 -22.34
N HIS A 256 -28.55 16.80 -22.68
CA HIS A 256 -29.28 15.84 -21.87
C HIS A 256 -28.50 15.38 -20.61
N ILE A 257 -27.23 15.80 -20.45
CA ILE A 257 -26.35 15.45 -19.36
C ILE A 257 -25.92 16.75 -18.67
N PHE A 258 -26.43 17.01 -17.49
CA PHE A 258 -26.27 18.32 -16.85
C PHE A 258 -26.21 18.24 -15.32
N VAL A 259 -25.73 19.32 -14.70
CA VAL A 259 -25.70 19.53 -13.25
C VAL A 259 -26.76 20.56 -12.88
N PRO A 260 -27.83 20.17 -12.21
CA PRO A 260 -28.88 21.14 -11.81
C PRO A 260 -28.44 21.98 -10.61
N SER A 261 -27.74 21.41 -9.67
CA SER A 261 -27.17 22.05 -8.49
C SER A 261 -26.08 21.16 -7.89
N THR A 262 -25.12 21.77 -7.20
CA THR A 262 -24.10 21.07 -6.41
C THR A 262 -24.51 20.92 -4.92
N GLU A 263 -25.59 21.58 -4.51
CA GLU A 263 -26.14 21.53 -3.17
C GLU A 263 -27.16 20.40 -3.04
N GLN A 264 -27.03 19.58 -2.00
CA GLN A 264 -27.78 18.33 -1.77
C GLN A 264 -29.29 18.48 -1.96
N PHE A 265 -29.93 19.38 -1.23
CA PHE A 265 -31.38 19.52 -1.28
C PHE A 265 -31.87 20.24 -2.52
N SER A 266 -31.08 21.18 -3.04
CA SER A 266 -31.36 21.84 -4.31
C SER A 266 -31.24 20.86 -5.49
N TYR A 267 -30.28 19.93 -5.42
CA TYR A 267 -30.14 18.84 -6.37
C TYR A 267 -31.37 17.93 -6.32
N ALA A 268 -31.76 17.47 -5.13
CA ALA A 268 -32.95 16.62 -4.97
C ALA A 268 -34.22 17.30 -5.50
N ALA A 269 -34.47 18.53 -5.11
CA ALA A 269 -35.64 19.29 -5.56
C ALA A 269 -35.69 19.50 -7.09
N ALA A 270 -34.53 19.73 -7.71
CA ALA A 270 -34.44 19.85 -9.16
C ALA A 270 -34.71 18.52 -9.87
N VAL A 271 -34.20 17.40 -9.34
CA VAL A 271 -34.44 16.05 -9.87
C VAL A 271 -35.92 15.68 -9.71
N GLU A 272 -36.53 15.93 -8.55
CA GLU A 272 -37.97 15.74 -8.32
C GLU A 272 -38.81 16.53 -9.32
N GLY A 273 -38.43 17.80 -9.56
CA GLY A 273 -39.05 18.62 -10.57
C GLY A 273 -39.01 18.01 -11.98
N ILE A 274 -37.90 17.38 -12.35
CA ILE A 274 -37.74 16.64 -13.61
C ILE A 274 -38.65 15.41 -13.63
N MET A 275 -38.65 14.62 -12.55
CA MET A 275 -39.49 13.42 -12.43
C MET A 275 -40.97 13.73 -12.64
N VAL A 276 -41.47 14.78 -11.99
CA VAL A 276 -42.89 15.18 -12.07
C VAL A 276 -43.26 15.80 -13.41
N ARG A 277 -42.38 16.66 -13.97
CA ARG A 277 -42.62 17.36 -15.22
C ARG A 277 -42.52 16.48 -16.45
N ASP A 278 -41.40 15.73 -16.54
CA ASP A 278 -41.04 14.98 -17.73
C ASP A 278 -41.60 13.54 -17.72
N LYS A 279 -41.99 13.05 -16.55
CA LYS A 279 -42.60 11.73 -16.29
C LYS A 279 -41.83 10.61 -16.99
N PRO A 280 -40.52 10.42 -16.71
CA PRO A 280 -39.74 9.33 -17.30
C PRO A 280 -40.39 7.97 -17.03
N ALA A 281 -40.18 7.00 -17.92
CA ALA A 281 -40.69 5.66 -17.70
C ALA A 281 -39.87 4.88 -16.67
N ALA A 282 -38.58 5.22 -16.56
CA ALA A 282 -37.69 4.61 -15.57
C ALA A 282 -36.77 5.63 -14.94
N HIS A 283 -36.57 5.50 -13.63
CA HIS A 283 -35.57 6.20 -12.85
C HIS A 283 -34.49 5.21 -12.43
N ILE A 284 -33.25 5.52 -12.80
CA ILE A 284 -32.08 4.69 -12.48
C ILE A 284 -31.19 5.52 -11.55
N MET A 285 -31.19 5.20 -10.26
CA MET A 285 -30.47 5.91 -9.21
C MET A 285 -29.23 5.10 -8.85
N MET A 286 -28.05 5.58 -9.21
CA MET A 286 -26.79 4.84 -9.00
C MET A 286 -25.75 5.70 -8.30
N GLY A 287 -25.14 5.14 -7.26
CA GLY A 287 -24.10 5.82 -6.49
C GLY A 287 -24.41 5.91 -5.02
N TYR A 288 -23.74 6.83 -4.34
CA TYR A 288 -23.97 7.06 -2.91
C TYR A 288 -24.94 8.24 -2.71
N PHE A 289 -26.01 7.98 -2.01
CA PHE A 289 -27.03 8.97 -1.63
C PHE A 289 -26.98 9.21 -0.12
N TYR A 290 -27.57 10.30 0.33
CA TYR A 290 -27.80 10.61 1.74
C TYR A 290 -29.32 10.62 2.03
N ALA A 291 -29.79 11.59 2.80
CA ALA A 291 -31.22 11.72 3.14
C ALA A 291 -32.13 11.98 1.92
N GLU A 292 -31.59 12.54 0.82
CA GLU A 292 -32.32 12.78 -0.41
C GLU A 292 -32.81 11.51 -1.10
N SER A 293 -32.22 10.36 -0.79
CA SER A 293 -32.67 9.07 -1.34
C SER A 293 -34.14 8.79 -1.09
N LEU A 294 -34.64 9.13 0.11
CA LEU A 294 -36.04 8.93 0.48
C LEU A 294 -36.96 9.87 -0.30
N LEU A 295 -36.56 11.13 -0.47
CA LEU A 295 -37.34 12.13 -1.23
C LEU A 295 -37.47 11.70 -2.70
N LEU A 296 -36.35 11.31 -3.31
CA LEU A 296 -36.31 10.85 -4.70
C LEU A 296 -37.13 9.56 -4.90
N ALA A 297 -37.04 8.61 -3.98
CA ALA A 297 -37.80 7.37 -4.05
C ALA A 297 -39.32 7.61 -3.89
N GLU A 298 -39.73 8.48 -2.96
CA GLU A 298 -41.12 8.86 -2.78
C GLU A 298 -41.68 9.55 -4.00
N THR A 299 -41.02 10.59 -4.49
CA THR A 299 -41.46 11.32 -5.71
C THR A 299 -41.48 10.38 -6.91
N GLY A 300 -40.44 9.53 -7.07
CA GLY A 300 -40.40 8.54 -8.14
C GLY A 300 -41.58 7.55 -8.10
N SER A 301 -42.00 7.14 -6.89
CA SER A 301 -43.15 6.28 -6.69
C SER A 301 -44.48 6.94 -7.16
N THR A 302 -44.64 8.23 -6.89
CA THR A 302 -45.85 8.98 -7.29
C THR A 302 -45.97 9.15 -8.82
N THR A 303 -44.83 9.14 -9.54
CA THR A 303 -44.86 9.27 -11.01
C THR A 303 -45.20 7.97 -11.75
N GLY A 304 -45.26 6.85 -11.04
CA GLY A 304 -45.51 5.53 -11.62
C GLY A 304 -44.37 4.97 -12.51
N ALA A 305 -43.20 5.55 -12.42
CA ALA A 305 -42.01 5.09 -13.13
C ALA A 305 -41.41 3.82 -12.45
N ILE A 306 -40.74 3.00 -13.24
CA ILE A 306 -39.93 1.91 -12.69
C ILE A 306 -38.71 2.50 -12.02
N GLN A 307 -38.47 2.14 -10.77
CA GLN A 307 -37.31 2.63 -10.02
C GLN A 307 -36.30 1.51 -9.82
N ILE A 308 -35.05 1.78 -10.19
CA ILE A 308 -33.91 0.90 -9.96
C ILE A 308 -32.86 1.70 -9.23
N ALA A 309 -32.47 1.24 -8.04
CA ALA A 309 -31.44 1.88 -7.24
C ALA A 309 -30.28 0.94 -6.97
N GLY A 310 -29.07 1.49 -6.94
CA GLY A 310 -27.84 0.78 -6.58
C GLY A 310 -26.92 1.69 -5.78
N THR A 311 -26.61 1.27 -4.56
CA THR A 311 -25.73 1.97 -3.63
C THR A 311 -24.81 0.98 -2.91
N ASP A 312 -23.69 1.45 -2.39
CA ASP A 312 -22.81 0.69 -1.50
C ASP A 312 -23.12 0.95 0.00
N ALA A 313 -24.05 1.84 0.29
CA ALA A 313 -24.46 2.13 1.66
C ALA A 313 -25.41 1.05 2.20
N PHE A 314 -25.01 0.37 3.26
CA PHE A 314 -25.82 -0.68 3.90
C PHE A 314 -27.14 -0.19 4.52
N THR A 315 -27.29 1.11 4.70
CA THR A 315 -28.46 1.75 5.36
C THR A 315 -29.47 2.34 4.37
N GLN A 316 -29.25 2.16 3.09
CA GLN A 316 -30.10 2.70 2.02
C GLN A 316 -30.82 1.62 1.23
#